data_2b9f4a023fb3c20d4a716ac09d0f53aa
#
_entry.id   2b9f4a023fb3c20d4a716ac09d0f53aa
#
_cell.length_a   1.000
_cell.length_b   1.000
_cell.length_c   1.000
_cell.angle_alpha   90.00
_cell.angle_beta   90.00
_cell.angle_gamma   90.00
#
_symmetry.space_group_name_H-M   'P 1'
#
loop_
_entity.id
_entity.type
_entity.pdbx_description
1 polymer ?
#
loop_
_entity_poly.entity_id
_entity_poly.type
_entity_poly.pdbx_seq_one_letter_code
_entity_poly.pdbx_strand_id
1 'polypeptide(L)'
;MIPLLLISSDTEAAEHYVNDLLLHEGIKSYEVHRLYKTLSTVTIEQIRGLSNILARSSYRQAAIIYDFDTAKKEAQNAFLKTLEESSEHHHIILIVSHEHLVLPTIRSRCTIKKIDTFLFHKDEHFSLFDASQEHLIAYLTQTTKINKERVITIIDNTLHQMHTQIAHDPSQFLPNTSDFYKDLITTKRFLVSNNLNPEYSLDHLIISLWKKRD
;
A
#
# COMPACT_ATOMS: atom_id res chain seq x y z
N MET A 1 -11.59 11.48 -17.57
CA MET A 1 -11.57 10.70 -16.31
C MET A 1 -11.24 11.64 -15.16
N ILE A 2 -11.84 11.43 -13.96
CA ILE A 2 -11.53 12.26 -12.80
C ILE A 2 -10.13 11.86 -12.28
N PRO A 3 -9.23 12.83 -12.02
CA PRO A 3 -7.93 12.55 -11.43
C PRO A 3 -8.04 11.78 -10.11
N LEU A 4 -7.05 10.94 -9.81
CA LEU A 4 -7.02 10.13 -8.59
C LEU A 4 -5.98 10.69 -7.61
N LEU A 5 -6.40 10.97 -6.38
CA LEU A 5 -5.52 11.24 -5.26
C LEU A 5 -5.42 9.97 -4.40
N LEU A 6 -4.27 9.31 -4.47
CA LEU A 6 -3.99 8.08 -3.79
C LEU A 6 -3.21 8.36 -2.51
N ILE A 7 -3.81 8.07 -1.36
CA ILE A 7 -3.17 8.27 -0.07
C ILE A 7 -2.60 6.93 0.38
N SER A 8 -1.30 6.85 0.49
CA SER A 8 -0.56 5.67 0.99
C SER A 8 0.76 6.10 1.60
N SER A 9 1.09 5.57 2.77
CA SER A 9 2.43 5.67 3.35
C SER A 9 3.38 4.59 2.83
N ASP A 10 2.84 3.59 2.12
CA ASP A 10 3.56 2.47 1.54
C ASP A 10 3.67 2.66 0.01
N THR A 11 4.90 2.90 -0.43
CA THR A 11 5.19 3.09 -1.85
C THR A 11 4.94 1.83 -2.66
N GLU A 12 5.20 0.65 -2.10
CA GLU A 12 5.04 -0.63 -2.78
C GLU A 12 3.56 -0.97 -2.99
N ALA A 13 2.73 -0.76 -1.97
CA ALA A 13 1.29 -0.92 -2.06
C ALA A 13 0.67 0.08 -3.07
N ALA A 14 1.15 1.32 -3.08
CA ALA A 14 0.73 2.31 -4.05
C ALA A 14 1.10 1.92 -5.49
N GLU A 15 2.33 1.43 -5.70
CA GLU A 15 2.80 0.94 -7.00
C GLU A 15 1.97 -0.26 -7.49
N HIS A 16 1.71 -1.21 -6.62
CA HIS A 16 0.91 -2.38 -6.98
C HIS A 16 -0.49 -1.95 -7.41
N TYR A 17 -1.14 -1.10 -6.64
CA TYR A 17 -2.46 -0.57 -6.98
C TYR A 17 -2.46 0.19 -8.32
N VAL A 18 -1.45 1.04 -8.54
CA VAL A 18 -1.31 1.81 -9.78
C VAL A 18 -1.11 0.88 -10.97
N ASN A 19 -0.26 -0.13 -10.85
CA ASN A 19 -0.01 -1.09 -11.93
C ASN A 19 -1.27 -1.89 -12.28
N ASP A 20 -2.04 -2.35 -11.29
CA ASP A 20 -3.33 -3.03 -11.51
C ASP A 20 -4.33 -2.11 -12.21
N LEU A 21 -4.39 -0.83 -11.80
CA LEU A 21 -5.26 0.17 -12.43
C LEU A 21 -4.88 0.39 -13.89
N LEU A 22 -3.58 0.55 -14.19
CA LEU A 22 -3.07 0.75 -15.55
C LEU A 22 -3.37 -0.46 -16.45
N LEU A 23 -3.21 -1.68 -15.92
CA LEU A 23 -3.55 -2.92 -16.61
C LEU A 23 -5.05 -2.98 -16.93
N HIS A 24 -5.90 -2.70 -15.95
CA HIS A 24 -7.35 -2.68 -16.13
C HIS A 24 -7.80 -1.66 -17.17
N GLU A 25 -7.16 -0.49 -17.18
CA GLU A 25 -7.41 0.58 -18.14
C GLU A 25 -6.76 0.34 -19.51
N GLY A 26 -5.95 -0.71 -19.65
CA GLY A 26 -5.26 -1.06 -20.91
C GLY A 26 -4.19 -0.06 -21.33
N ILE A 27 -3.60 0.68 -20.36
CA ILE A 27 -2.53 1.66 -20.60
C ILE A 27 -1.20 0.93 -20.63
N LYS A 28 -0.45 1.11 -21.72
CA LYS A 28 0.84 0.46 -21.91
C LYS A 28 1.96 1.21 -21.21
N SER A 29 3.02 0.53 -20.83
CA SER A 29 4.13 1.09 -20.05
C SER A 29 4.79 2.31 -20.68
N TYR A 30 4.85 2.38 -22.01
CA TYR A 30 5.42 3.53 -22.74
C TYR A 30 4.48 4.75 -22.78
N GLU A 31 3.22 4.60 -22.37
CA GLU A 31 2.21 5.67 -22.26
C GLU A 31 2.17 6.25 -20.83
N VAL A 32 3.04 5.76 -19.94
CA VAL A 32 3.06 6.13 -18.54
C VAL A 32 4.22 7.06 -18.22
N HIS A 33 3.89 8.26 -17.78
CA HIS A 33 4.87 9.24 -17.27
C HIS A 33 4.91 9.18 -15.74
N ARG A 34 6.06 8.76 -15.20
CA ARG A 34 6.32 8.72 -13.76
C ARG A 34 7.20 9.89 -13.36
N LEU A 35 6.74 10.68 -12.40
CA LEU A 35 7.45 11.81 -11.85
C LEU A 35 7.76 11.54 -10.37
N TYR A 36 9.05 11.53 -10.05
CA TYR A 36 9.56 11.38 -8.69
C TYR A 36 10.14 12.70 -8.19
N LYS A 37 10.12 12.91 -6.88
CA LYS A 37 10.73 14.08 -6.27
C LYS A 37 12.23 14.16 -6.59
N THR A 38 12.74 15.37 -6.77
CA THR A 38 14.17 15.62 -6.87
C THR A 38 14.68 16.09 -5.50
N LEU A 39 15.69 15.38 -4.96
CA LEU A 39 16.17 15.59 -3.58
C LEU A 39 15.06 15.33 -2.54
N SER A 40 14.36 16.36 -2.11
CA SER A 40 13.35 16.28 -1.02
C SER A 40 11.95 16.73 -1.43
N THR A 41 11.74 17.24 -2.65
CA THR A 41 10.47 17.85 -3.05
C THR A 41 10.18 17.68 -4.53
N VAL A 42 8.90 17.66 -4.88
CA VAL A 42 8.44 17.81 -6.26
C VAL A 42 8.49 19.30 -6.63
N THR A 43 9.25 19.65 -7.66
CA THR A 43 9.47 21.05 -8.04
C THR A 43 8.44 21.57 -9.04
N ILE A 44 8.31 22.90 -9.12
CA ILE A 44 7.40 23.54 -10.08
C ILE A 44 7.83 23.30 -11.54
N GLU A 45 9.13 23.18 -11.79
CA GLU A 45 9.70 22.90 -13.12
C GLU A 45 9.30 21.49 -13.58
N GLN A 46 9.37 20.51 -12.67
CA GLN A 46 8.93 19.14 -12.95
C GLN A 46 7.43 19.09 -13.29
N ILE A 47 6.60 19.77 -12.50
CA ILE A 47 5.15 19.87 -12.74
C ILE A 47 4.86 20.51 -14.09
N ARG A 48 5.50 21.64 -14.42
CA ARG A 48 5.33 22.32 -15.71
C ARG A 48 5.79 21.44 -16.89
N GLY A 49 6.91 20.72 -16.71
CA GLY A 49 7.40 19.79 -17.71
C GLY A 49 6.39 18.69 -18.02
N LEU A 50 5.83 18.06 -16.97
CA LEU A 50 4.80 17.03 -17.11
C LEU A 50 3.52 17.60 -17.75
N SER A 51 3.06 18.77 -17.31
CA SER A 51 1.89 19.44 -17.90
C SER A 51 2.05 19.69 -19.39
N ASN A 52 3.24 20.13 -19.83
CA ASN A 52 3.54 20.36 -21.24
C ASN A 52 3.54 19.06 -22.05
N ILE A 53 3.98 17.94 -21.48
CA ILE A 53 3.92 16.62 -22.14
C ILE A 53 2.45 16.21 -22.36
N LEU A 54 1.64 16.29 -21.32
CA LEU A 54 0.21 15.94 -21.38
C LEU A 54 -0.54 16.82 -22.38
N ALA A 55 -0.30 18.15 -22.35
CA ALA A 55 -0.98 19.10 -23.25
C ALA A 55 -0.70 18.88 -24.74
N ARG A 56 0.42 18.25 -25.09
CA ARG A 56 0.82 17.98 -26.50
C ARG A 56 0.31 16.64 -27.01
N SER A 57 -0.20 15.78 -26.13
CA SER A 57 -0.63 14.44 -26.49
C SER A 57 -2.11 14.39 -26.77
N SER A 58 -2.46 13.82 -27.91
CA SER A 58 -3.84 13.45 -28.27
C SER A 58 -4.17 11.99 -27.96
N TYR A 59 -3.18 11.25 -27.44
CA TYR A 59 -3.30 9.82 -27.15
C TYR A 59 -3.57 9.60 -25.68
N ARG A 60 -4.07 8.40 -25.37
CA ARG A 60 -4.30 7.94 -24.00
C ARG A 60 -2.97 7.83 -23.27
N GLN A 61 -2.84 8.51 -22.13
CA GLN A 61 -1.62 8.53 -21.32
C GLN A 61 -1.94 8.53 -19.83
N ALA A 62 -1.02 8.01 -19.02
CA ALA A 62 -1.07 8.14 -17.58
C ALA A 62 0.08 9.02 -17.08
N ALA A 63 -0.22 9.90 -16.13
CA ALA A 63 0.76 10.68 -15.38
C ALA A 63 0.66 10.31 -13.90
N ILE A 64 1.75 9.82 -13.34
CA ILE A 64 1.85 9.41 -11.95
C ILE A 64 2.86 10.31 -11.27
N ILE A 65 2.44 11.02 -10.23
CA ILE A 65 3.31 11.90 -9.46
C ILE A 65 3.44 11.32 -8.05
N TYR A 66 4.64 10.87 -7.72
CA TYR A 66 4.98 10.34 -6.40
C TYR A 66 5.32 11.45 -5.43
N ASP A 67 5.03 11.24 -4.14
CA ASP A 67 5.32 12.21 -3.08
C ASP A 67 4.79 13.63 -3.39
N PHE A 68 3.62 13.72 -4.01
CA PHE A 68 3.06 15.01 -4.44
C PHE A 68 2.79 15.96 -3.26
N ASP A 69 2.56 15.45 -2.06
CA ASP A 69 2.44 16.23 -0.81
C ASP A 69 3.74 16.96 -0.42
N THR A 70 4.90 16.58 -0.98
CA THR A 70 6.15 17.33 -0.81
C THR A 70 6.25 18.59 -1.69
N ALA A 71 5.37 18.71 -2.69
CA ALA A 71 5.32 19.87 -3.58
C ALA A 71 4.90 21.12 -2.81
N LYS A 72 5.65 22.22 -2.99
CA LYS A 72 5.27 23.52 -2.43
C LYS A 72 3.97 24.03 -3.04
N LYS A 73 3.28 24.93 -2.35
CA LYS A 73 1.98 25.49 -2.78
C LYS A 73 2.02 26.05 -4.20
N GLU A 74 3.12 26.68 -4.61
CA GLU A 74 3.30 27.23 -5.95
C GLU A 74 3.32 26.13 -7.02
N ALA A 75 3.99 25.01 -6.74
CA ALA A 75 4.03 23.85 -7.62
C ALA A 75 2.67 23.17 -7.72
N GLN A 76 1.97 23.00 -6.58
CA GLN A 76 0.62 22.46 -6.55
C GLN A 76 -0.36 23.36 -7.33
N ASN A 77 -0.31 24.67 -7.15
CA ASN A 77 -1.14 25.62 -7.90
C ASN A 77 -0.87 25.57 -9.41
N ALA A 78 0.39 25.40 -9.82
CA ALA A 78 0.75 25.29 -11.24
C ALA A 78 0.12 24.05 -11.91
N PHE A 79 -0.26 23.02 -11.14
CA PHE A 79 -0.87 21.82 -11.66
C PHE A 79 -2.40 21.88 -11.78
N LEU A 80 -3.04 22.86 -11.15
CA LEU A 80 -4.50 23.00 -11.14
C LEU A 80 -5.10 23.06 -12.55
N LYS A 81 -4.47 23.84 -13.44
CA LYS A 81 -4.92 23.94 -14.84
C LYS A 81 -4.90 22.58 -15.54
N THR A 82 -3.85 21.81 -15.33
CA THR A 82 -3.70 20.46 -15.92
C THR A 82 -4.80 19.51 -15.40
N LEU A 83 -5.14 19.59 -14.10
CA LEU A 83 -6.23 18.80 -13.51
C LEU A 83 -7.60 19.17 -14.07
N GLU A 84 -7.84 20.47 -14.33
CA GLU A 84 -9.10 20.97 -14.90
C GLU A 84 -9.26 20.61 -16.39
N GLU A 85 -8.17 20.74 -17.14
CA GLU A 85 -8.13 20.51 -18.59
C GLU A 85 -7.83 19.05 -18.94
N SER A 86 -7.66 18.17 -17.92
CA SER A 86 -7.40 16.75 -18.16
C SER A 86 -8.54 16.15 -19.01
N SER A 87 -8.19 15.76 -20.23
CA SER A 87 -9.12 15.12 -21.15
C SER A 87 -9.48 13.72 -20.68
N GLU A 88 -10.54 13.14 -21.24
CA GLU A 88 -10.90 11.73 -21.00
C GLU A 88 -9.78 10.74 -21.35
N HIS A 89 -8.77 11.21 -22.07
CA HIS A 89 -7.60 10.41 -22.49
C HIS A 89 -6.44 10.44 -21.49
N HIS A 90 -6.48 11.30 -20.45
CA HIS A 90 -5.40 11.41 -19.48
C HIS A 90 -5.79 10.84 -18.12
N HIS A 91 -5.05 9.86 -17.65
CA HIS A 91 -5.17 9.29 -16.32
C HIS A 91 -4.14 9.96 -15.40
N ILE A 92 -4.58 10.83 -14.51
CA ILE A 92 -3.70 11.53 -13.57
C ILE A 92 -3.83 10.88 -12.20
N ILE A 93 -2.70 10.44 -11.65
CA ILE A 93 -2.61 9.79 -10.34
C ILE A 93 -1.60 10.56 -9.49
N LEU A 94 -2.06 11.12 -8.38
CA LEU A 94 -1.23 11.79 -7.37
C LEU A 94 -1.07 10.85 -6.19
N ILE A 95 0.14 10.47 -5.85
CA ILE A 95 0.44 9.61 -4.71
C ILE A 95 0.99 10.51 -3.59
N VAL A 96 0.40 10.40 -2.40
CA VAL A 96 0.73 11.21 -1.23
C VAL A 96 0.72 10.36 0.03
N SER A 97 1.59 10.68 0.98
CA SER A 97 1.55 10.12 2.32
C SER A 97 0.60 10.90 3.23
N HIS A 98 0.51 12.21 3.04
CA HIS A 98 -0.24 13.11 3.91
C HIS A 98 -1.24 13.97 3.13
N GLU A 99 -2.51 13.59 3.20
CA GLU A 99 -3.61 14.30 2.54
C GLU A 99 -3.70 15.79 2.90
N HIS A 100 -3.44 16.13 4.16
CA HIS A 100 -3.57 17.50 4.67
C HIS A 100 -2.53 18.47 4.09
N LEU A 101 -1.44 17.97 3.50
CA LEU A 101 -0.43 18.76 2.82
C LEU A 101 -0.83 19.10 1.37
N VAL A 102 -1.88 18.46 0.84
CA VAL A 102 -2.41 18.74 -0.49
C VAL A 102 -3.47 19.85 -0.41
N LEU A 103 -3.36 20.83 -1.32
CA LEU A 103 -4.29 21.96 -1.35
C LEU A 103 -5.75 21.49 -1.49
N PRO A 104 -6.70 22.12 -0.77
CA PRO A 104 -8.12 21.80 -0.90
C PRO A 104 -8.65 21.91 -2.33
N THR A 105 -8.11 22.84 -3.12
CA THR A 105 -8.45 23.04 -4.55
C THR A 105 -8.05 21.85 -5.43
N ILE A 106 -6.99 21.12 -5.10
CA ILE A 106 -6.59 19.87 -5.77
C ILE A 106 -7.49 18.74 -5.30
N ARG A 107 -7.66 18.59 -3.99
CA ARG A 107 -8.50 17.54 -3.42
C ARG A 107 -9.93 17.55 -3.97
N SER A 108 -10.51 18.74 -4.16
CA SER A 108 -11.85 18.88 -4.72
C SER A 108 -12.01 18.44 -6.18
N ARG A 109 -10.88 18.31 -6.91
CA ARG A 109 -10.84 17.89 -8.31
C ARG A 109 -10.41 16.43 -8.51
N CYS A 110 -10.11 15.75 -7.42
CA CYS A 110 -9.66 14.37 -7.44
C CYS A 110 -10.68 13.44 -6.77
N THR A 111 -10.76 12.22 -7.27
CA THR A 111 -11.31 11.11 -6.49
C THR A 111 -10.27 10.73 -5.45
N ILE A 112 -10.64 10.77 -4.17
CA ILE A 112 -9.70 10.41 -3.09
C ILE A 112 -9.86 8.93 -2.78
N LYS A 113 -8.74 8.20 -2.82
CA LYS A 113 -8.66 6.82 -2.40
C LYS A 113 -7.54 6.64 -1.40
N LYS A 114 -7.86 6.09 -0.24
CA LYS A 114 -6.86 5.65 0.74
C LYS A 114 -6.52 4.20 0.43
N ILE A 115 -5.23 3.96 0.25
CA ILE A 115 -4.69 2.61 0.35
C ILE A 115 -4.18 2.51 1.77
N ASP A 116 -4.99 1.87 2.58
CA ASP A 116 -4.47 1.40 3.86
C ASP A 116 -3.36 0.40 3.51
N THR A 117 -2.23 0.51 4.17
CA THR A 117 -0.99 -0.23 3.95
C THR A 117 -1.15 -1.73 4.23
N PHE A 118 -2.17 -2.36 3.61
CA PHE A 118 -2.53 -3.75 3.89
C PHE A 118 -2.46 -4.62 2.65
N LEU A 119 -1.24 -5.00 2.31
CA LEU A 119 -0.97 -6.25 1.59
C LEU A 119 -1.66 -7.45 2.30
N PHE A 120 -1.86 -7.35 3.63
CA PHE A 120 -2.56 -8.34 4.44
C PHE A 120 -4.00 -8.67 3.98
N HIS A 121 -4.70 -7.71 3.34
CA HIS A 121 -6.08 -7.92 2.92
C HIS A 121 -6.25 -8.50 1.51
N LYS A 122 -5.24 -8.39 0.65
CA LYS A 122 -5.35 -8.83 -0.75
C LYS A 122 -4.43 -9.99 -1.12
N ASP A 123 -3.28 -10.12 -0.47
CA ASP A 123 -2.39 -11.24 -0.75
C ASP A 123 -2.94 -12.49 -0.06
N GLU A 124 -3.55 -13.38 -0.85
CA GLU A 124 -4.06 -14.67 -0.36
C GLU A 124 -2.96 -15.55 0.26
N HIS A 125 -1.70 -15.28 -0.09
CA HIS A 125 -0.52 -16.02 0.39
C HIS A 125 0.24 -15.33 1.51
N PHE A 126 -0.24 -14.17 1.99
CA PHE A 126 0.45 -13.42 3.05
C PHE A 126 0.68 -14.27 4.31
N SER A 127 1.90 -14.19 4.84
CA SER A 127 2.36 -14.87 6.05
C SER A 127 3.03 -13.90 7.01
N LEU A 128 2.74 -14.02 8.31
CA LEU A 128 3.42 -13.23 9.35
C LEU A 128 4.92 -13.52 9.41
N PHE A 129 5.33 -14.68 8.95
CA PHE A 129 6.72 -15.11 9.03
C PHE A 129 7.65 -14.30 8.12
N ASP A 130 7.18 -13.88 6.93
CA ASP A 130 7.95 -13.08 5.97
C ASP A 130 7.76 -11.57 6.15
N ALA A 131 6.81 -11.17 7.00
CA ALA A 131 6.53 -9.76 7.19
C ALA A 131 7.75 -9.04 7.81
N SER A 132 8.18 -7.94 7.19
CA SER A 132 9.20 -7.07 7.78
C SER A 132 8.71 -6.43 9.08
N GLN A 133 9.63 -6.00 9.95
CA GLN A 133 9.26 -5.29 11.17
C GLN A 133 8.43 -4.03 10.89
N GLU A 134 8.76 -3.31 9.84
CA GLU A 134 8.03 -2.10 9.41
C GLU A 134 6.58 -2.42 9.04
N HIS A 135 6.35 -3.54 8.34
CA HIS A 135 5.00 -4.02 8.00
C HIS A 135 4.19 -4.39 9.25
N LEU A 136 4.81 -5.07 10.23
CA LEU A 136 4.14 -5.44 11.46
C LEU A 136 3.78 -4.22 12.33
N ILE A 137 4.66 -3.21 12.39
CA ILE A 137 4.41 -1.94 13.09
C ILE A 137 3.27 -1.17 12.41
N ALA A 138 3.33 -1.06 11.09
CA ALA A 138 2.29 -0.40 10.31
C ALA A 138 0.92 -1.04 10.58
N TYR A 139 0.86 -2.36 10.69
CA TYR A 139 -0.36 -3.07 11.08
C TYR A 139 -0.87 -2.65 12.46
N LEU A 140 -0.04 -2.68 13.49
CA LEU A 140 -0.44 -2.37 14.88
C LEU A 140 -0.90 -0.91 15.05
N THR A 141 -0.49 0.00 14.15
CA THR A 141 -0.84 1.43 14.21
C THR A 141 -2.10 1.80 13.43
N GLN A 142 -2.67 0.86 12.68
CA GLN A 142 -3.84 1.13 11.84
C GLN A 142 -5.13 0.51 12.41
N THR A 143 -6.23 1.26 12.28
CA THR A 143 -7.57 0.90 12.78
C THR A 143 -8.44 0.22 11.72
N THR A 144 -7.92 -0.75 10.97
CA THR A 144 -8.70 -1.45 9.94
C THR A 144 -9.38 -2.70 10.49
N LYS A 145 -10.67 -2.83 10.21
CA LYS A 145 -11.43 -4.03 10.60
C LYS A 145 -11.02 -5.22 9.73
N ILE A 146 -10.46 -6.24 10.36
CA ILE A 146 -10.16 -7.52 9.73
C ILE A 146 -11.22 -8.56 10.11
N ASN A 147 -11.67 -9.36 9.15
CA ASN A 147 -12.64 -10.41 9.43
C ASN A 147 -11.95 -11.71 9.91
N LYS A 148 -12.74 -12.57 10.52
CA LYS A 148 -12.29 -13.85 11.10
C LYS A 148 -11.65 -14.77 10.07
N GLU A 149 -12.25 -14.89 8.87
CA GLU A 149 -11.77 -15.75 7.81
C GLU A 149 -10.39 -15.33 7.35
N ARG A 150 -10.17 -14.05 7.24
CA ARG A 150 -8.88 -13.50 6.84
C ARG A 150 -7.77 -13.78 7.84
N VAL A 151 -8.04 -13.61 9.15
CA VAL A 151 -7.06 -13.95 10.19
C VAL A 151 -6.72 -15.44 10.15
N ILE A 152 -7.70 -16.31 9.95
CA ILE A 152 -7.48 -17.74 9.81
C ILE A 152 -6.59 -18.04 8.60
N THR A 153 -6.82 -17.40 7.44
CA THR A 153 -5.99 -17.57 6.24
C THR A 153 -4.53 -17.14 6.50
N ILE A 154 -4.32 -16.02 7.18
CA ILE A 154 -2.98 -15.55 7.55
C ILE A 154 -2.28 -16.56 8.45
N ILE A 155 -2.98 -17.10 9.44
CA ILE A 155 -2.44 -18.14 10.33
C ILE A 155 -2.06 -19.39 9.54
N ASP A 156 -2.91 -19.84 8.60
CA ASP A 156 -2.67 -21.03 7.80
C ASP A 156 -1.47 -20.88 6.87
N ASN A 157 -1.35 -19.73 6.21
CA ASN A 157 -0.20 -19.43 5.38
C ASN A 157 1.10 -19.37 6.21
N THR A 158 1.04 -18.76 7.39
CA THR A 158 2.19 -18.69 8.30
C THR A 158 2.62 -20.09 8.76
N LEU A 159 1.68 -20.93 9.14
CA LEU A 159 1.94 -22.33 9.52
C LEU A 159 2.53 -23.13 8.35
N HIS A 160 1.96 -22.98 7.15
CA HIS A 160 2.45 -23.67 5.96
C HIS A 160 3.89 -23.28 5.64
N GLN A 161 4.22 -22.01 5.70
CA GLN A 161 5.54 -21.51 5.43
C GLN A 161 6.56 -21.95 6.47
N MET A 162 6.19 -21.91 7.77
CA MET A 162 7.04 -22.45 8.83
C MET A 162 7.32 -23.94 8.61
N HIS A 163 6.32 -24.73 8.22
CA HIS A 163 6.52 -26.15 7.88
C HIS A 163 7.47 -26.34 6.72
N THR A 164 7.34 -25.54 5.66
CA THR A 164 8.19 -25.62 4.48
C THR A 164 9.65 -25.31 4.82
N GLN A 165 9.89 -24.28 5.62
CA GLN A 165 11.24 -23.91 6.05
C GLN A 165 11.88 -24.96 6.97
N ILE A 166 11.12 -25.49 7.93
CA ILE A 166 11.61 -26.54 8.83
C ILE A 166 11.97 -27.82 8.03
N ALA A 167 11.18 -28.12 6.99
CA ALA A 167 11.46 -29.28 6.14
C ALA A 167 12.75 -29.09 5.30
N HIS A 168 13.07 -27.85 4.91
CA HIS A 168 14.29 -27.53 4.17
C HIS A 168 15.53 -27.39 5.08
N ASP A 169 15.38 -26.80 6.25
CA ASP A 169 16.46 -26.59 7.20
C ASP A 169 15.98 -26.71 8.65
N PRO A 170 16.03 -27.94 9.23
CA PRO A 170 15.62 -28.15 10.61
C PRO A 170 16.41 -27.36 11.66
N SER A 171 17.61 -26.87 11.31
CA SER A 171 18.46 -26.10 12.24
C SER A 171 17.92 -24.69 12.54
N GLN A 172 17.03 -24.20 11.70
CA GLN A 172 16.34 -22.90 11.90
C GLN A 172 15.19 -22.98 12.91
N PHE A 173 14.87 -24.17 13.40
CA PHE A 173 13.84 -24.35 14.42
C PHE A 173 14.41 -24.01 15.81
N LEU A 174 14.48 -22.72 16.11
CA LEU A 174 14.84 -22.21 17.43
C LEU A 174 13.72 -22.49 18.45
N PRO A 175 14.03 -22.61 19.77
CA PRO A 175 13.02 -22.77 20.82
C PRO A 175 11.88 -21.73 20.75
N ASN A 176 12.23 -20.48 20.43
CA ASN A 176 11.29 -19.39 20.28
C ASN A 176 10.29 -19.59 19.13
N THR A 177 10.69 -20.29 18.06
CA THR A 177 9.84 -20.63 16.91
C THR A 177 8.77 -21.66 17.31
N SER A 178 9.12 -22.63 18.17
CA SER A 178 8.18 -23.63 18.69
C SER A 178 7.02 -23.00 19.48
N ASP A 179 7.32 -21.99 20.28
CA ASP A 179 6.29 -21.34 21.08
C ASP A 179 5.38 -20.46 20.20
N PHE A 180 5.93 -19.76 19.20
CA PHE A 180 5.11 -19.04 18.23
C PHE A 180 4.19 -19.97 17.43
N TYR A 181 4.70 -21.14 17.04
CA TYR A 181 3.90 -22.17 16.37
C TYR A 181 2.69 -22.62 17.22
N LYS A 182 2.91 -22.84 18.53
CA LYS A 182 1.83 -23.16 19.48
C LYS A 182 0.82 -22.02 19.62
N ASP A 183 1.29 -20.78 19.65
CA ASP A 183 0.45 -19.57 19.70
C ASP A 183 -0.46 -19.50 18.45
N LEU A 184 0.08 -19.75 17.26
CA LEU A 184 -0.70 -19.78 16.01
C LEU A 184 -1.82 -20.83 16.05
N ILE A 185 -1.48 -22.06 16.43
CA ILE A 185 -2.47 -23.15 16.51
C ILE A 185 -3.54 -22.86 17.55
N THR A 186 -3.12 -22.34 18.71
CA THR A 186 -4.05 -22.05 19.82
C THR A 186 -4.99 -20.91 19.44
N THR A 187 -4.46 -19.84 18.85
CA THR A 187 -5.25 -18.70 18.39
C THR A 187 -6.23 -19.12 17.29
N LYS A 188 -5.80 -19.93 16.30
CA LYS A 188 -6.70 -20.47 15.28
C LYS A 188 -7.84 -21.26 15.89
N ARG A 189 -7.55 -22.17 16.84
CA ARG A 189 -8.56 -22.99 17.52
C ARG A 189 -9.58 -22.10 18.25
N PHE A 190 -9.15 -21.09 18.97
CA PHE A 190 -10.03 -20.16 19.67
C PHE A 190 -10.84 -19.28 18.73
N LEU A 191 -10.26 -18.79 17.63
CA LEU A 191 -11.00 -18.06 16.60
C LEU A 191 -12.14 -18.93 16.02
N VAL A 192 -11.87 -20.21 15.74
CA VAL A 192 -12.88 -21.11 15.17
C VAL A 192 -13.99 -21.43 16.18
N SER A 193 -13.64 -21.73 17.44
CA SER A 193 -14.57 -22.27 18.45
C SER A 193 -15.22 -21.22 19.36
N ASN A 194 -14.56 -20.08 19.66
CA ASN A 194 -14.93 -19.21 20.77
C ASN A 194 -15.23 -17.76 20.38
N ASN A 195 -15.46 -17.44 19.13
CA ASN A 195 -15.87 -16.09 18.71
C ASN A 195 -14.94 -14.96 19.21
N LEU A 196 -13.62 -15.22 19.28
CA LEU A 196 -12.65 -14.19 19.64
C LEU A 196 -12.69 -13.05 18.63
N ASN A 197 -12.39 -11.84 19.10
CA ASN A 197 -12.22 -10.69 18.22
C ASN A 197 -11.01 -10.92 17.31
N PRO A 198 -11.20 -10.93 15.96
CA PRO A 198 -10.12 -11.23 15.01
C PRO A 198 -8.96 -10.24 15.09
N GLU A 199 -9.25 -8.95 15.30
CA GLU A 199 -8.25 -7.88 15.39
C GLU A 199 -7.31 -8.13 16.58
N TYR A 200 -7.85 -8.31 17.76
CA TYR A 200 -7.04 -8.59 18.96
C TYR A 200 -6.24 -9.90 18.87
N SER A 201 -6.80 -10.89 18.16
CA SER A 201 -6.11 -12.17 17.94
C SER A 201 -4.88 -12.00 17.06
N LEU A 202 -5.00 -11.17 16.02
CA LEU A 202 -3.89 -10.90 15.12
C LEU A 202 -2.84 -9.98 15.77
N ASP A 203 -3.28 -8.95 16.52
CA ASP A 203 -2.39 -8.10 17.32
C ASP A 203 -1.54 -8.93 18.29
N HIS A 204 -2.18 -9.86 18.99
CA HIS A 204 -1.49 -10.77 19.91
C HIS A 204 -0.41 -11.60 19.20
N LEU A 205 -0.72 -12.16 18.03
CA LEU A 205 0.24 -12.94 17.24
C LEU A 205 1.42 -12.08 16.75
N ILE A 206 1.16 -10.86 16.29
CA ILE A 206 2.20 -9.92 15.85
C ILE A 206 3.13 -9.57 17.00
N ILE A 207 2.57 -9.24 18.17
CA ILE A 207 3.35 -8.89 19.36
C ILE A 207 4.14 -10.12 19.86
N SER A 208 3.54 -11.32 19.82
CA SER A 208 4.22 -12.57 20.17
C SER A 208 5.40 -12.87 19.26
N LEU A 209 5.23 -12.67 17.94
CA LEU A 209 6.28 -12.83 16.95
C LEU A 209 7.42 -11.82 17.17
N TRP A 210 7.09 -10.57 17.45
CA TRP A 210 8.07 -9.52 17.69
C TRP A 210 8.98 -9.85 18.88
N LYS A 211 8.37 -10.20 20.03
CA LYS A 211 9.11 -10.54 21.25
C LYS A 211 10.06 -11.75 21.09
N LYS A 212 9.90 -12.52 20.04
CA LYS A 212 10.68 -13.74 19.77
C LYS A 212 11.74 -13.55 18.68
N ARG A 213 11.69 -12.41 17.95
CA ARG A 213 12.73 -12.03 16.96
C ARG A 213 13.91 -11.27 17.59
N ASP A 214 13.71 -10.67 18.79
CA ASP A 214 14.78 -10.09 19.62
C ASP A 214 15.42 -11.18 20.50
#